data_4a8751f0c6816969180304eb257e4b83
#
_entry.id   4a8751f0c6816969180304eb257e4b83
#
_cell.length_a   1.000
_cell.length_b   1.000
_cell.length_c   1.000
_cell.angle_alpha   90.00
_cell.angle_beta   90.00
_cell.angle_gamma   90.00
#
_symmetry.space_group_name_H-M   'P 1'
#
loop_
_entity.id
_entity.type
_entity.pdbx_description
1 polymer ?
#
loop_
_entity_poly.entity_id
_entity_poly.type
_entity_poly.pdbx_seq_one_letter_code
_entity_poly.pdbx_strand_id
1 'polypeptide(L)'
;MAILNSPAEWIAHFGDARKSTAVTIGNFDGVHVGHQKILRGVIERARTMDAVSAVLTFFPHPARVLRPNVAPDLLETLPQRLAEFAALGIDATLVLKFDLELARASAKEFAQKFLVETLRARAVLVGANFRFGHKQAGDVKLLEELGRENGFAVEIIEPVLVDGNVVSSSAIRAAVREGRTEEARQMLGRPFALMGEIRSGTGMGRKLVVPTLNLATEQETLPKNGVYATEVAFGS
;
A
#
# COMPACT_ATOMS: atom_id res chain seq x y z
N MET A 1 -6.62 -11.14 8.02
CA MET A 1 -5.61 -10.09 8.27
C MET A 1 -6.07 -9.16 9.39
N ALA A 2 -5.25 -8.95 10.43
CA ALA A 2 -5.52 -7.94 11.45
C ALA A 2 -5.16 -6.53 10.92
N ILE A 3 -6.00 -5.54 11.22
CA ILE A 3 -5.75 -4.12 10.86
C ILE A 3 -5.65 -3.35 12.18
N LEU A 4 -4.51 -2.75 12.43
CA LEU A 4 -4.15 -2.10 13.69
C LEU A 4 -3.68 -0.67 13.40
N ASN A 5 -4.19 0.31 14.13
CA ASN A 5 -4.03 1.73 13.79
C ASN A 5 -3.00 2.45 14.69
N SER A 6 -2.42 1.73 15.64
CA SER A 6 -1.43 2.29 16.55
C SER A 6 -0.47 1.22 17.08
N PRO A 7 0.74 1.61 17.55
CA PRO A 7 1.62 0.72 18.29
C PRO A 7 0.93 0.07 19.51
N ALA A 8 0.07 0.81 20.20
CA ALA A 8 -0.66 0.29 21.37
C ALA A 8 -1.62 -0.84 20.97
N GLU A 9 -2.38 -0.66 19.88
CA GLU A 9 -3.25 -1.72 19.34
C GLU A 9 -2.44 -2.93 18.88
N TRP A 10 -1.28 -2.73 18.24
CA TRP A 10 -0.39 -3.81 17.83
C TRP A 10 0.07 -4.64 19.05
N ILE A 11 0.55 -3.94 20.08
CA ILE A 11 1.03 -4.57 21.31
C ILE A 11 -0.11 -5.31 22.02
N ALA A 12 -1.30 -4.72 22.11
CA ALA A 12 -2.45 -5.34 22.71
C ALA A 12 -2.94 -6.58 21.95
N HIS A 13 -2.94 -6.54 20.61
CA HIS A 13 -3.40 -7.64 19.77
C HIS A 13 -2.50 -8.87 19.86
N PHE A 14 -1.18 -8.68 19.83
CA PHE A 14 -0.22 -9.80 19.89
C PHE A 14 0.19 -10.19 21.32
N GLY A 15 -0.14 -9.38 22.33
CA GLY A 15 0.11 -9.65 23.74
C GLY A 15 1.59 -9.80 24.13
N ASP A 16 1.85 -10.40 25.30
CA ASP A 16 3.21 -10.58 25.83
C ASP A 16 4.02 -11.64 25.07
N ALA A 17 3.34 -12.65 24.53
CA ALA A 17 3.93 -13.70 23.69
C ALA A 17 4.10 -13.26 22.22
N ARG A 18 4.29 -11.95 21.99
CA ARG A 18 4.40 -11.38 20.63
C ARG A 18 5.42 -12.12 19.78
N LYS A 19 4.95 -12.72 18.68
CA LYS A 19 5.84 -13.27 17.67
C LYS A 19 6.65 -12.15 17.02
N SER A 20 7.84 -12.48 16.55
CA SER A 20 8.61 -11.61 15.67
C SER A 20 7.89 -11.41 14.34
N THR A 21 8.29 -10.40 13.57
CA THR A 21 7.71 -10.14 12.27
C THR A 21 8.74 -10.20 11.14
N ALA A 22 8.27 -10.61 9.96
CA ALA A 22 8.83 -10.17 8.69
C ALA A 22 7.95 -9.02 8.21
N VAL A 23 8.54 -7.87 7.92
CA VAL A 23 7.79 -6.64 7.67
C VAL A 23 8.25 -5.93 6.41
N THR A 24 7.33 -5.26 5.75
CA THR A 24 7.65 -4.24 4.75
C THR A 24 7.03 -2.91 5.11
N ILE A 25 7.60 -1.82 4.59
CA ILE A 25 7.21 -0.45 4.88
C ILE A 25 6.95 0.28 3.57
N GLY A 26 5.79 0.91 3.44
CA GLY A 26 5.50 1.70 2.25
C GLY A 26 4.07 2.22 2.18
N ASN A 27 3.83 3.05 1.18
CA ASN A 27 2.48 3.56 0.89
C ASN A 27 1.65 2.55 0.10
N PHE A 28 2.28 1.74 -0.74
CA PHE A 28 1.67 0.67 -1.54
C PHE A 28 0.47 1.11 -2.38
N ASP A 29 0.47 2.35 -2.86
CA ASP A 29 -0.63 2.87 -3.68
C ASP A 29 -0.75 2.07 -4.99
N GLY A 30 -1.91 1.45 -5.20
CA GLY A 30 -2.23 0.59 -6.33
C GLY A 30 -1.79 -0.88 -6.19
N VAL A 31 -1.11 -1.27 -5.13
CA VAL A 31 -0.61 -2.65 -4.87
C VAL A 31 -0.17 -3.37 -6.16
N HIS A 32 0.62 -2.69 -7.00
CA HIS A 32 1.06 -3.16 -8.30
C HIS A 32 2.02 -4.37 -8.21
N VAL A 33 2.34 -5.01 -9.33
CA VAL A 33 3.14 -6.25 -9.34
C VAL A 33 4.49 -6.13 -8.63
N GLY A 34 5.12 -4.94 -8.63
CA GLY A 34 6.31 -4.67 -7.83
C GLY A 34 6.05 -4.72 -6.33
N HIS A 35 4.95 -4.11 -5.86
CA HIS A 35 4.50 -4.21 -4.47
C HIS A 35 4.14 -5.64 -4.09
N GLN A 36 3.41 -6.36 -4.96
CA GLN A 36 3.04 -7.76 -4.74
C GLN A 36 4.27 -8.67 -4.58
N LYS A 37 5.36 -8.41 -5.34
CA LYS A 37 6.63 -9.15 -5.19
C LYS A 37 7.20 -8.97 -3.79
N ILE A 38 7.22 -7.73 -3.26
CA ILE A 38 7.67 -7.45 -1.90
C ILE A 38 6.78 -8.16 -0.87
N LEU A 39 5.46 -8.04 -1.01
CA LEU A 39 4.49 -8.63 -0.09
C LEU A 39 4.59 -10.16 -0.04
N ARG A 40 4.73 -10.81 -1.19
CA ARG A 40 4.97 -12.27 -1.26
C ARG A 40 6.28 -12.66 -0.59
N GLY A 41 7.35 -11.89 -0.78
CA GLY A 41 8.62 -12.09 -0.08
C GLY A 41 8.46 -12.00 1.44
N VAL A 42 7.68 -11.03 1.93
CA VAL A 42 7.37 -10.90 3.38
C VAL A 42 6.65 -12.14 3.91
N ILE A 43 5.64 -12.63 3.18
CA ILE A 43 4.86 -13.83 3.57
C ILE A 43 5.78 -15.06 3.62
N GLU A 44 6.59 -15.26 2.59
CA GLU A 44 7.52 -16.37 2.53
C GLU A 44 8.55 -16.30 3.66
N ARG A 45 9.11 -15.12 3.89
CA ARG A 45 10.08 -14.90 4.96
C ARG A 45 9.47 -15.13 6.34
N ALA A 46 8.27 -14.63 6.59
CA ALA A 46 7.54 -14.86 7.83
C ALA A 46 7.33 -16.36 8.08
N ARG A 47 6.93 -17.11 7.05
CA ARG A 47 6.72 -18.56 7.13
C ARG A 47 8.00 -19.30 7.53
N THR A 48 9.17 -18.94 6.92
CA THR A 48 10.44 -19.60 7.23
C THR A 48 10.94 -19.33 8.64
N MET A 49 10.47 -18.27 9.28
CA MET A 49 10.91 -17.84 10.62
C MET A 49 9.87 -18.12 11.72
N ASP A 50 8.75 -18.76 11.41
CA ASP A 50 7.56 -18.82 12.28
C ASP A 50 7.19 -17.45 12.87
N ALA A 51 7.15 -16.45 11.99
CA ALA A 51 6.89 -15.05 12.33
C ALA A 51 5.57 -14.58 11.71
N VAL A 52 5.12 -13.39 12.10
CA VAL A 52 3.95 -12.71 11.50
C VAL A 52 4.39 -11.97 10.24
N SER A 53 3.69 -12.16 9.13
CA SER A 53 3.84 -11.33 7.95
C SER A 53 3.14 -9.99 8.15
N ALA A 54 3.89 -8.89 8.09
CA ALA A 54 3.41 -7.57 8.46
C ALA A 54 3.64 -6.52 7.36
N VAL A 55 2.67 -5.62 7.24
CA VAL A 55 2.82 -4.38 6.46
C VAL A 55 2.73 -3.19 7.41
N LEU A 56 3.68 -2.27 7.32
CA LEU A 56 3.59 -0.96 7.93
C LEU A 56 3.27 0.05 6.83
N THR A 57 2.11 0.68 6.92
CA THR A 57 1.66 1.69 5.96
C THR A 57 1.14 2.93 6.66
N PHE A 58 0.81 3.96 5.89
CA PHE A 58 0.47 5.28 6.41
C PHE A 58 -0.89 5.75 5.90
N PHE A 59 -1.61 6.45 6.77
CA PHE A 59 -2.81 7.18 6.41
C PHE A 59 -2.96 8.45 7.27
N PRO A 60 -3.24 9.63 6.65
CA PRO A 60 -3.28 9.87 5.21
C PRO A 60 -1.92 9.63 4.53
N HIS A 61 -1.93 9.62 3.18
CA HIS A 61 -0.68 9.48 2.40
C HIS A 61 0.32 10.60 2.76
N PRO A 62 1.61 10.30 3.01
CA PRO A 62 2.61 11.30 3.44
C PRO A 62 2.65 12.57 2.60
N ALA A 63 2.53 12.47 1.28
CA ALA A 63 2.51 13.62 0.40
C ALA A 63 1.33 14.58 0.68
N ARG A 64 0.18 14.05 1.16
CA ARG A 64 -0.98 14.88 1.52
C ARG A 64 -0.73 15.79 2.71
N VAL A 65 0.12 15.36 3.62
CA VAL A 65 0.50 16.12 4.81
C VAL A 65 1.67 17.07 4.52
N LEU A 66 2.67 16.56 3.79
CA LEU A 66 3.92 17.31 3.57
C LEU A 66 3.86 18.29 2.39
N ARG A 67 3.10 17.98 1.35
CA ARG A 67 3.00 18.74 0.11
C ARG A 67 1.58 18.66 -0.47
N PRO A 68 0.55 19.17 0.22
CA PRO A 68 -0.86 18.98 -0.16
C PRO A 68 -1.16 19.46 -1.59
N ASN A 69 -0.54 20.54 -2.04
CA ASN A 69 -0.79 21.15 -3.36
C ASN A 69 -0.19 20.34 -4.53
N VAL A 70 0.71 19.39 -4.27
CA VAL A 70 1.38 18.57 -5.30
C VAL A 70 1.31 17.07 -4.96
N ALA A 71 0.47 16.71 -4.00
CA ALA A 71 0.25 15.33 -3.66
C ALA A 71 -0.39 14.59 -4.85
N PRO A 72 0.06 13.38 -5.18
CA PRO A 72 -0.54 12.62 -6.27
C PRO A 72 -1.96 12.19 -5.91
N ASP A 73 -2.84 12.12 -6.90
CA ASP A 73 -4.12 11.44 -6.76
C ASP A 73 -3.88 9.95 -6.55
N LEU A 74 -4.53 9.37 -5.56
CA LEU A 74 -4.32 7.98 -5.21
C LEU A 74 -5.03 7.05 -6.20
N LEU A 75 -4.38 5.92 -6.51
CA LEU A 75 -4.95 4.83 -7.32
C LEU A 75 -6.03 4.07 -6.56
N GLU A 76 -5.87 3.95 -5.24
CA GLU A 76 -6.74 3.17 -4.37
C GLU A 76 -7.04 3.91 -3.09
N THR A 77 -8.26 3.73 -2.59
CA THR A 77 -8.61 4.09 -1.22
C THR A 77 -7.86 3.18 -0.23
N LEU A 78 -7.78 3.59 1.05
CA LEU A 78 -7.20 2.74 2.08
C LEU A 78 -7.92 1.38 2.21
N PRO A 79 -9.27 1.31 2.22
CA PRO A 79 -9.96 0.01 2.26
C PRO A 79 -9.60 -0.92 1.10
N GLN A 80 -9.51 -0.41 -0.15
CA GLN A 80 -9.10 -1.22 -1.30
C GLN A 80 -7.69 -1.79 -1.10
N ARG A 81 -6.74 -0.96 -0.72
CA ARG A 81 -5.36 -1.37 -0.47
C ARG A 81 -5.26 -2.43 0.65
N LEU A 82 -6.01 -2.27 1.73
CA LEU A 82 -6.06 -3.26 2.81
C LEU A 82 -6.69 -4.59 2.35
N ALA A 83 -7.70 -4.54 1.49
CA ALA A 83 -8.28 -5.73 0.89
C ALA A 83 -7.27 -6.48 0.00
N GLU A 84 -6.45 -5.77 -0.77
CA GLU A 84 -5.37 -6.38 -1.56
C GLU A 84 -4.31 -7.07 -0.66
N PHE A 85 -3.91 -6.45 0.45
CA PHE A 85 -3.00 -7.10 1.41
C PHE A 85 -3.61 -8.38 1.99
N ALA A 86 -4.88 -8.34 2.35
CA ALA A 86 -5.60 -9.50 2.86
C ALA A 86 -5.71 -10.61 1.81
N ALA A 87 -6.03 -10.27 0.57
CA ALA A 87 -6.12 -11.21 -0.55
C ALA A 87 -4.78 -11.89 -0.87
N LEU A 88 -3.66 -11.20 -0.67
CA LEU A 88 -2.33 -11.77 -0.80
C LEU A 88 -1.94 -12.70 0.36
N GLY A 89 -2.63 -12.63 1.50
CA GLY A 89 -2.36 -13.48 2.66
C GLY A 89 -1.44 -12.85 3.72
N ILE A 90 -1.36 -11.51 3.79
CA ILE A 90 -0.68 -10.80 4.89
C ILE A 90 -1.44 -11.06 6.20
N ASP A 91 -0.72 -11.35 7.28
CA ASP A 91 -1.33 -11.64 8.59
C ASP A 91 -1.80 -10.37 9.29
N ALA A 92 -1.00 -9.29 9.25
CA ALA A 92 -1.32 -8.05 9.95
C ALA A 92 -0.82 -6.80 9.22
N THR A 93 -1.56 -5.72 9.34
CA THR A 93 -1.17 -4.39 8.84
C THR A 93 -1.22 -3.38 9.97
N LEU A 94 -0.11 -2.66 10.17
CA LEU A 94 -0.04 -1.49 11.02
C LEU A 94 -0.23 -0.24 10.17
N VAL A 95 -1.37 0.43 10.32
CA VAL A 95 -1.70 1.67 9.63
C VAL A 95 -1.34 2.84 10.55
N LEU A 96 -0.20 3.47 10.33
CA LEU A 96 0.19 4.62 11.14
C LEU A 96 -0.48 5.89 10.65
N LYS A 97 -1.04 6.66 11.58
CA LYS A 97 -1.44 8.04 11.29
C LYS A 97 -0.21 8.84 10.90
N PHE A 98 -0.17 9.30 9.65
CA PHE A 98 0.89 10.18 9.20
C PHE A 98 0.52 11.63 9.47
N ASP A 99 1.25 12.27 10.35
CA ASP A 99 1.12 13.68 10.71
C ASP A 99 2.49 14.37 10.77
N LEU A 100 2.51 15.65 11.11
CA LEU A 100 3.73 16.43 11.20
C LEU A 100 4.65 15.97 12.34
N GLU A 101 4.14 15.32 13.36
CA GLU A 101 4.95 14.75 14.45
C GLU A 101 5.73 13.55 13.91
N LEU A 102 5.05 12.57 13.29
CA LEU A 102 5.70 11.42 12.67
C LEU A 102 6.69 11.84 11.57
N ALA A 103 6.35 12.86 10.80
CA ALA A 103 7.21 13.39 9.73
C ALA A 103 8.54 13.99 10.22
N ARG A 104 8.64 14.36 11.50
CA ARG A 104 9.87 14.88 12.12
C ARG A 104 10.76 13.79 12.68
N ALA A 105 10.25 12.57 12.84
CA ALA A 105 11.03 11.47 13.37
C ALA A 105 12.23 11.17 12.47
N SER A 106 13.42 11.14 13.04
CA SER A 106 14.63 10.71 12.33
C SER A 106 14.49 9.25 11.88
N ALA A 107 15.33 8.82 10.94
CA ALA A 107 15.35 7.43 10.50
C ALA A 107 15.65 6.46 11.66
N LYS A 108 16.54 6.83 12.57
CA LYS A 108 16.87 6.02 13.76
C LYS A 108 15.69 5.91 14.73
N GLU A 109 15.05 7.02 15.06
CA GLU A 109 13.86 7.03 15.94
C GLU A 109 12.70 6.22 15.33
N PHE A 110 12.48 6.36 14.02
CA PHE A 110 11.48 5.58 13.32
C PHE A 110 11.77 4.08 13.40
N ALA A 111 12.99 3.66 13.07
CA ALA A 111 13.37 2.25 13.11
C ALA A 111 13.28 1.69 14.55
N GLN A 112 13.80 2.41 15.54
CA GLN A 112 13.75 1.99 16.93
C GLN A 112 12.31 1.80 17.40
N LYS A 113 11.46 2.82 17.25
CA LYS A 113 10.09 2.81 17.74
C LYS A 113 9.21 1.78 17.03
N PHE A 114 9.27 1.72 15.70
CA PHE A 114 8.33 0.93 14.94
C PHE A 114 8.86 -0.45 14.57
N LEU A 115 10.11 -0.56 14.10
CA LEU A 115 10.64 -1.85 13.68
C LEU A 115 11.08 -2.70 14.89
N VAL A 116 11.80 -2.09 15.83
CA VAL A 116 12.37 -2.83 16.97
C VAL A 116 11.33 -3.01 18.07
N GLU A 117 10.80 -1.94 18.63
CA GLU A 117 9.97 -1.98 19.84
C GLU A 117 8.54 -2.45 19.55
N THR A 118 7.91 -1.94 18.47
CA THR A 118 6.52 -2.24 18.15
C THR A 118 6.40 -3.57 17.42
N LEU A 119 7.04 -3.68 16.26
CA LEU A 119 6.88 -4.82 15.35
C LEU A 119 7.80 -5.99 15.68
N ARG A 120 8.87 -5.78 16.47
CA ARG A 120 9.89 -6.79 16.75
C ARG A 120 10.38 -7.46 15.47
N ALA A 121 10.73 -6.62 14.49
CA ALA A 121 11.15 -7.07 13.19
C ALA A 121 12.40 -7.96 13.29
N ARG A 122 12.38 -9.08 12.61
CA ARG A 122 13.56 -9.94 12.36
C ARG A 122 13.98 -9.93 10.90
N ALA A 123 13.07 -9.54 10.02
CA ALA A 123 13.36 -9.26 8.61
C ALA A 123 12.55 -8.05 8.15
N VAL A 124 13.20 -7.18 7.39
CA VAL A 124 12.60 -6.00 6.75
C VAL A 124 12.86 -6.09 5.26
N LEU A 125 11.79 -6.17 4.46
CA LEU A 125 11.87 -6.29 3.01
C LEU A 125 11.44 -4.96 2.38
N VAL A 126 12.28 -4.38 1.53
CA VAL A 126 12.02 -3.07 0.90
C VAL A 126 12.49 -3.05 -0.54
N GLY A 127 11.93 -2.16 -1.35
CA GLY A 127 12.47 -1.92 -2.70
C GLY A 127 13.81 -1.15 -2.67
N ALA A 128 14.59 -1.27 -3.75
CA ALA A 128 15.92 -0.65 -3.85
C ALA A 128 15.92 0.89 -3.66
N ASN A 129 14.81 1.56 -3.96
CA ASN A 129 14.67 3.01 -3.85
C ASN A 129 14.00 3.45 -2.53
N PHE A 130 13.96 2.58 -1.52
CA PHE A 130 13.29 2.87 -0.26
C PHE A 130 13.96 4.04 0.48
N ARG A 131 13.11 4.96 0.97
CA ARG A 131 13.51 6.12 1.77
C ARG A 131 12.58 6.27 2.96
N PHE A 132 13.12 6.68 4.11
CA PHE A 132 12.36 6.85 5.35
C PHE A 132 12.95 7.90 6.28
N GLY A 133 12.20 8.21 7.34
CA GLY A 133 12.60 9.24 8.32
C GLY A 133 12.46 10.67 7.81
N HIS A 134 12.81 11.62 8.66
CA HIS A 134 12.67 13.05 8.37
C HIS A 134 13.37 13.43 7.05
N LYS A 135 12.62 14.13 6.18
CA LYS A 135 13.11 14.54 4.83
C LYS A 135 13.66 13.39 3.98
N GLN A 136 13.25 12.15 4.24
CA GLN A 136 13.75 10.97 3.53
C GLN A 136 15.28 10.77 3.67
N ALA A 137 15.85 11.18 4.80
CA ALA A 137 17.28 11.09 5.04
C ALA A 137 17.79 9.65 5.19
N GLY A 138 16.92 8.72 5.61
CA GLY A 138 17.24 7.29 5.67
C GLY A 138 17.10 6.63 4.30
N ASP A 139 18.03 5.78 3.97
CA ASP A 139 18.04 4.94 2.79
C ASP A 139 18.25 3.46 3.16
N VAL A 140 18.38 2.61 2.15
CA VAL A 140 18.59 1.17 2.35
C VAL A 140 19.88 0.89 3.12
N LYS A 141 20.97 1.63 2.88
CA LYS A 141 22.24 1.44 3.58
C LYS A 141 22.11 1.71 5.07
N LEU A 142 21.48 2.83 5.43
CA LEU A 142 21.19 3.14 6.83
C LEU A 142 20.26 2.09 7.45
N LEU A 143 19.27 1.58 6.70
CA LEU A 143 18.40 0.53 7.21
C LEU A 143 19.18 -0.78 7.49
N GLU A 144 20.14 -1.15 6.64
CA GLU A 144 21.02 -2.30 6.85
C GLU A 144 21.93 -2.12 8.06
N GLU A 145 22.47 -0.89 8.28
CA GLU A 145 23.25 -0.56 9.47
C GLU A 145 22.42 -0.73 10.74
N LEU A 146 21.21 -0.14 10.76
CA LEU A 146 20.27 -0.28 11.86
C LEU A 146 19.82 -1.74 12.08
N GLY A 147 19.70 -2.50 11.00
CA GLY A 147 19.41 -3.94 11.06
C GLY A 147 20.49 -4.71 11.80
N ARG A 148 21.75 -4.46 11.48
CA ARG A 148 22.91 -5.08 12.16
C ARG A 148 22.98 -4.70 13.64
N GLU A 149 22.72 -3.42 13.95
CA GLU A 149 22.73 -2.91 15.33
C GLU A 149 21.60 -3.49 16.19
N ASN A 150 20.42 -3.77 15.57
CA ASN A 150 19.21 -4.13 16.29
C ASN A 150 18.73 -5.59 16.04
N GLY A 151 19.48 -6.38 15.30
CA GLY A 151 19.24 -7.82 15.12
C GLY A 151 18.12 -8.16 14.13
N PHE A 152 17.89 -7.33 13.10
CA PHE A 152 17.01 -7.68 11.97
C PHE A 152 17.76 -7.70 10.63
N ALA A 153 17.38 -8.66 9.77
CA ALA A 153 17.89 -8.72 8.40
C ALA A 153 17.18 -7.71 7.51
N VAL A 154 17.88 -7.17 6.53
CA VAL A 154 17.29 -6.33 5.47
C VAL A 154 17.42 -7.04 4.14
N GLU A 155 16.33 -7.16 3.40
CA GLU A 155 16.27 -7.78 2.09
C GLU A 155 15.79 -6.75 1.06
N ILE A 156 16.60 -6.56 0.02
CA ILE A 156 16.30 -5.61 -1.05
C ILE A 156 15.60 -6.35 -2.18
N ILE A 157 14.41 -5.92 -2.52
CA ILE A 157 13.63 -6.52 -3.60
C ILE A 157 13.81 -5.68 -4.87
N GLU A 158 14.37 -6.34 -5.88
CA GLU A 158 14.57 -5.72 -7.19
C GLU A 158 13.24 -5.32 -7.85
N PRO A 159 13.23 -4.19 -8.57
CA PRO A 159 12.04 -3.71 -9.28
C PRO A 159 11.53 -4.74 -10.29
N VAL A 160 10.23 -4.68 -10.56
CA VAL A 160 9.60 -5.48 -11.62
C VAL A 160 9.49 -4.63 -12.87
N LEU A 161 9.81 -5.23 -14.00
CA LEU A 161 9.66 -4.64 -15.32
C LEU A 161 8.43 -5.24 -16.02
N VAL A 162 7.68 -4.41 -16.70
CA VAL A 162 6.63 -4.80 -17.64
C VAL A 162 6.97 -4.10 -18.98
N ASP A 163 7.08 -4.87 -20.03
CA ASP A 163 7.50 -4.39 -21.36
C ASP A 163 8.77 -3.52 -21.32
N GLY A 164 9.76 -3.93 -20.49
CA GLY A 164 11.05 -3.26 -20.34
C GLY A 164 11.01 -1.99 -19.46
N ASN A 165 9.87 -1.58 -18.96
CA ASN A 165 9.71 -0.39 -18.12
C ASN A 165 9.50 -0.76 -16.65
N VAL A 166 10.11 0.01 -15.75
CA VAL A 166 9.91 -0.17 -14.29
C VAL A 166 8.47 0.15 -13.92
N VAL A 167 7.81 -0.81 -13.28
CA VAL A 167 6.44 -0.62 -12.77
C VAL A 167 6.44 0.34 -11.59
N SER A 168 5.56 1.34 -11.65
CA SER A 168 5.38 2.34 -10.58
C SER A 168 3.95 2.86 -10.51
N SER A 169 3.52 3.33 -9.33
CA SER A 169 2.21 3.98 -9.17
C SER A 169 2.05 5.20 -10.09
N SER A 170 3.13 5.92 -10.40
CA SER A 170 3.09 7.07 -11.32
C SER A 170 2.82 6.65 -12.76
N ALA A 171 3.44 5.58 -13.25
CA ALA A 171 3.18 5.04 -14.59
C ALA A 171 1.73 4.54 -14.70
N ILE A 172 1.23 3.85 -13.67
CA ILE A 172 -0.14 3.35 -13.64
C ILE A 172 -1.15 4.51 -13.66
N ARG A 173 -0.92 5.58 -12.86
CA ARG A 173 -1.79 6.77 -12.90
C ARG A 173 -1.85 7.40 -14.28
N ALA A 174 -0.71 7.51 -14.96
CA ALA A 174 -0.66 8.03 -16.33
C ALA A 174 -1.47 7.14 -17.27
N ALA A 175 -1.26 5.82 -17.24
CA ALA A 175 -1.99 4.87 -18.08
C ALA A 175 -3.52 4.93 -17.85
N VAL A 176 -3.96 4.97 -16.59
CA VAL A 176 -5.40 5.09 -16.23
C VAL A 176 -5.98 6.40 -16.77
N ARG A 177 -5.33 7.53 -16.50
CA ARG A 177 -5.81 8.87 -16.95
C ARG A 177 -5.87 9.03 -18.46
N GLU A 178 -5.04 8.30 -19.18
CA GLU A 178 -5.03 8.29 -20.64
C GLU A 178 -5.98 7.23 -21.24
N GLY A 179 -6.62 6.41 -20.40
CA GLY A 179 -7.54 5.36 -20.83
C GLY A 179 -6.83 4.11 -21.35
N ARG A 180 -5.51 3.97 -21.11
CA ARG A 180 -4.71 2.78 -21.46
C ARG A 180 -4.88 1.70 -20.37
N THR A 181 -6.13 1.21 -20.25
CA THR A 181 -6.54 0.32 -19.16
C THR A 181 -5.83 -1.04 -19.20
N GLU A 182 -5.48 -1.53 -20.40
CA GLU A 182 -4.75 -2.78 -20.56
C GLU A 182 -3.30 -2.67 -20.04
N GLU A 183 -2.62 -1.57 -20.31
CA GLU A 183 -1.29 -1.29 -19.76
C GLU A 183 -1.34 -1.17 -18.24
N ALA A 184 -2.35 -0.45 -17.71
CA ALA A 184 -2.57 -0.38 -16.27
C ALA A 184 -2.81 -1.78 -15.67
N ARG A 185 -3.59 -2.64 -16.34
CA ARG A 185 -3.87 -4.03 -15.93
C ARG A 185 -2.59 -4.86 -15.84
N GLN A 186 -1.71 -4.76 -16.82
CA GLN A 186 -0.42 -5.48 -16.82
C GLN A 186 0.46 -5.05 -15.64
N MET A 187 0.56 -3.74 -15.37
CA MET A 187 1.34 -3.22 -14.26
C MET A 187 0.71 -3.53 -12.89
N LEU A 188 -0.63 -3.56 -12.80
CA LEU A 188 -1.34 -3.93 -11.57
C LEU A 188 -1.39 -5.45 -11.34
N GLY A 189 -1.28 -6.26 -12.40
CA GLY A 189 -1.50 -7.71 -12.36
C GLY A 189 -2.99 -8.08 -12.21
N ARG A 190 -3.90 -7.10 -12.31
CA ARG A 190 -5.35 -7.22 -12.25
C ARG A 190 -6.01 -6.04 -12.96
N PRO A 191 -7.31 -6.11 -13.32
CA PRO A 191 -8.05 -4.96 -13.83
C PRO A 191 -7.99 -3.79 -12.83
N PHE A 192 -7.92 -2.56 -13.36
CA PHE A 192 -8.11 -1.37 -12.54
C PHE A 192 -9.56 -1.32 -12.09
N ALA A 193 -9.81 -1.24 -10.79
CA ALA A 193 -11.14 -1.29 -10.22
C ALA A 193 -11.53 0.04 -9.57
N LEU A 194 -12.77 0.47 -9.79
CA LEU A 194 -13.40 1.56 -9.06
C LEU A 194 -14.35 0.96 -8.01
N MET A 195 -14.24 1.45 -6.78
CA MET A 195 -15.13 1.11 -5.68
C MET A 195 -15.95 2.34 -5.27
N GLY A 196 -17.20 2.14 -4.95
CA GLY A 196 -18.05 3.24 -4.49
C GLY A 196 -19.48 2.78 -4.20
N GLU A 197 -20.32 3.72 -3.83
CA GLU A 197 -21.72 3.50 -3.55
C GLU A 197 -22.57 3.72 -4.80
N ILE A 198 -23.61 2.91 -4.95
CA ILE A 198 -24.61 3.15 -6.00
C ILE A 198 -25.52 4.27 -5.53
N ARG A 199 -25.60 5.33 -6.32
CA ARG A 199 -26.50 6.46 -6.07
C ARG A 199 -27.56 6.59 -7.16
N SER A 200 -28.75 7.06 -6.75
CA SER A 200 -29.82 7.36 -7.70
C SER A 200 -29.38 8.51 -8.61
N GLY A 201 -29.52 8.30 -9.92
CA GLY A 201 -29.33 9.34 -10.92
C GLY A 201 -30.63 10.10 -11.22
N THR A 202 -30.60 10.94 -12.25
CA THR A 202 -31.77 11.73 -12.73
C THR A 202 -32.92 10.91 -13.29
N GLY A 203 -32.78 9.59 -13.38
CA GLY A 203 -33.80 8.67 -13.91
C GLY A 203 -33.98 8.74 -15.42
N MET A 204 -33.18 9.51 -16.16
CA MET A 204 -33.31 9.64 -17.62
C MET A 204 -33.05 8.33 -18.37
N GLY A 205 -32.14 7.47 -17.89
CA GLY A 205 -31.87 6.17 -18.50
C GLY A 205 -33.10 5.25 -18.54
N ARG A 206 -33.95 5.27 -17.52
CA ARG A 206 -35.22 4.53 -17.49
C ARG A 206 -36.23 4.97 -18.57
N LYS A 207 -36.13 6.23 -18.99
CA LYS A 207 -37.05 6.84 -19.97
C LYS A 207 -36.58 6.66 -21.42
N LEU A 208 -35.28 6.44 -21.62
CA LEU A 208 -34.69 6.54 -22.94
C LEU A 208 -34.32 5.18 -23.57
N VAL A 209 -33.78 4.20 -22.91
CA VAL A 209 -33.49 2.86 -23.49
C VAL A 209 -32.80 1.86 -22.54
N VAL A 210 -31.89 2.30 -21.63
CA VAL A 210 -31.10 1.39 -20.78
C VAL A 210 -31.06 1.87 -19.33
N PRO A 211 -31.42 1.02 -18.35
CA PRO A 211 -31.21 1.33 -16.93
C PRO A 211 -29.74 1.58 -16.66
N THR A 212 -29.43 2.68 -15.96
CA THR A 212 -28.05 3.07 -15.60
C THR A 212 -27.86 3.05 -14.10
N LEU A 213 -26.69 2.59 -13.65
CA LEU A 213 -26.24 2.71 -12.28
C LEU A 213 -25.21 3.84 -12.21
N ASN A 214 -25.33 4.70 -11.21
CA ASN A 214 -24.33 5.75 -10.96
C ASN A 214 -23.48 5.32 -9.79
N LEU A 215 -22.18 5.19 -10.01
CA LEU A 215 -21.20 4.88 -8.99
C LEU A 215 -20.62 6.19 -8.43
N ALA A 216 -20.81 6.45 -7.14
CA ALA A 216 -20.13 7.50 -6.41
C ALA A 216 -18.87 6.93 -5.77
N THR A 217 -17.72 7.33 -6.23
CA THR A 217 -16.43 6.84 -5.75
C THR A 217 -15.65 7.95 -5.02
N GLU A 218 -14.87 7.55 -4.01
CA GLU A 218 -13.87 8.39 -3.36
C GLU A 218 -12.48 8.26 -3.98
N GLN A 219 -12.32 7.40 -5.00
CA GLN A 219 -11.05 7.28 -5.70
C GLN A 219 -10.76 8.55 -6.51
N GLU A 220 -9.51 8.98 -6.45
CA GLU A 220 -9.05 10.22 -7.05
C GLU A 220 -8.56 10.02 -8.47
N THR A 221 -7.90 8.89 -8.74
CA THR A 221 -7.46 8.53 -10.09
C THR A 221 -8.62 7.86 -10.83
N LEU A 222 -9.12 8.54 -11.83
CA LEU A 222 -10.21 8.04 -12.68
C LEU A 222 -9.70 7.84 -14.12
N PRO A 223 -10.25 6.85 -14.85
CA PRO A 223 -9.92 6.69 -16.27
C PRO A 223 -10.44 7.88 -17.09
N LYS A 224 -9.79 8.13 -18.23
CA LYS A 224 -10.25 9.10 -19.22
C LYS A 224 -11.74 8.86 -19.53
N ASN A 225 -12.50 9.95 -19.75
CA ASN A 225 -13.88 9.83 -20.18
C ASN A 225 -13.99 8.94 -21.46
N GLY A 226 -14.84 7.95 -21.40
CA GLY A 226 -14.99 6.96 -22.47
C GLY A 226 -16.02 5.89 -22.12
N VAL A 227 -16.13 4.90 -22.99
CA VAL A 227 -16.92 3.69 -22.78
C VAL A 227 -15.98 2.53 -22.56
N TYR A 228 -16.19 1.79 -21.49
CA TYR A 228 -15.33 0.68 -21.05
C TYR A 228 -16.18 -0.58 -20.85
N ALA A 229 -15.64 -1.72 -21.27
CA ALA A 229 -16.17 -3.02 -20.84
C ALA A 229 -15.72 -3.26 -19.38
N THR A 230 -16.68 -3.54 -18.51
CA THR A 230 -16.41 -3.69 -17.07
C THR A 230 -17.10 -4.94 -16.51
N GLU A 231 -16.47 -5.51 -15.49
CA GLU A 231 -17.12 -6.46 -14.59
C GLU A 231 -17.60 -5.71 -13.35
N VAL A 232 -18.81 -6.03 -12.88
CA VAL A 232 -19.39 -5.41 -11.69
C VAL A 232 -19.59 -6.46 -10.62
N ALA A 233 -18.96 -6.28 -9.47
CA ALA A 233 -19.20 -7.09 -8.29
C ALA A 233 -20.00 -6.27 -7.26
N PHE A 234 -21.07 -6.85 -6.74
CA PHE A 234 -21.85 -6.25 -5.66
C PHE A 234 -21.39 -6.88 -4.34
N GLY A 235 -21.01 -6.04 -3.38
CA GLY A 235 -20.81 -6.47 -2.00
C GLY A 235 -22.16 -6.80 -1.35
N SER A 236 -22.17 -7.82 -0.53
CA SER A 236 -23.29 -8.14 0.37
C SER A 236 -23.29 -7.25 1.58
#